data_500d5f8fe6644036d81aff90db08cafc
#
_entry.id   500d5f8fe6644036d81aff90db08cafc
#
_cell.length_a   1.000
_cell.length_b   1.000
_cell.length_c   1.000
_cell.angle_alpha   90.00
_cell.angle_beta   90.00
_cell.angle_gamma   90.00
#
_symmetry.space_group_name_H-M   'P 1'
#
loop_
_entity.id
_entity.type
_entity.pdbx_description
1 polymer ?
#
loop_
_entity_poly.entity_id
_entity_poly.type
_entity_poly.pdbx_seq_one_letter_code
_entity_poly.pdbx_strand_id
1 'polypeptide(L)'
;MIENTVAAWHKLLETKDAAGLDNILADNVVFHSPIVHTPQAGKQITTLYLTAALYVFNNGSFKYLREIISGNNAVLEFTTLIDGITINGVDMITWGVDGRITDFKVMIRPLKAVNLIHKMMGEMLEKIK
;
A
#
# COMPACT_ATOMS: atom_id res chain seq x y z
N MET A 1 19.39 -4.12 -8.79
CA MET A 1 18.39 -5.13 -8.39
C MET A 1 18.05 -4.97 -6.92
N ILE A 2 16.79 -5.09 -6.58
CA ILE A 2 16.34 -5.03 -5.18
C ILE A 2 16.47 -6.43 -4.58
N GLU A 3 17.35 -6.60 -3.60
CA GLU A 3 17.61 -7.92 -3.02
C GLU A 3 16.50 -8.40 -2.08
N ASN A 4 15.88 -7.47 -1.36
CA ASN A 4 14.79 -7.80 -0.45
C ASN A 4 13.68 -6.76 -0.58
N THR A 5 12.66 -7.09 -1.34
CA THR A 5 11.55 -6.21 -1.64
C THR A 5 10.76 -5.82 -0.39
N VAL A 6 10.52 -6.79 0.51
CA VAL A 6 9.76 -6.52 1.74
C VAL A 6 10.52 -5.56 2.64
N ALA A 7 11.84 -5.75 2.79
CA ALA A 7 12.66 -4.84 3.60
C ALA A 7 12.68 -3.43 3.00
N ALA A 8 12.75 -3.32 1.67
CA ALA A 8 12.70 -2.03 0.99
C ALA A 8 11.36 -1.33 1.22
N TRP A 9 10.27 -2.09 1.18
CA TRP A 9 8.93 -1.57 1.48
C TRP A 9 8.83 -1.07 2.92
N HIS A 10 9.31 -1.85 3.90
CA HIS A 10 9.33 -1.43 5.31
C HIS A 10 10.11 -0.14 5.51
N LYS A 11 11.27 -0.03 4.88
CA LYS A 11 12.10 1.17 4.97
C LYS A 11 11.38 2.39 4.42
N LEU A 12 10.68 2.23 3.30
CA LEU A 12 9.91 3.30 2.68
C LEU A 12 8.81 3.80 3.63
N LEU A 13 8.09 2.88 4.27
CA LEU A 13 7.06 3.24 5.26
C LEU A 13 7.68 3.95 6.47
N GLU A 14 8.81 3.45 6.97
CA GLU A 14 9.49 4.00 8.14
C GLU A 14 9.97 5.43 7.89
N THR A 15 10.54 5.68 6.72
CA THR A 15 11.06 7.00 6.35
C THR A 15 9.98 7.94 5.78
N LYS A 16 8.79 7.41 5.49
CA LYS A 16 7.67 8.14 4.85
C LYS A 16 8.10 8.76 3.52
N ASP A 17 8.94 8.04 2.77
CA ASP A 17 9.56 8.53 1.54
C ASP A 17 8.76 8.11 0.31
N ALA A 18 7.72 8.88 -0.03
CA ALA A 18 6.91 8.61 -1.22
C ALA A 18 7.73 8.65 -2.51
N ALA A 19 8.79 9.45 -2.55
CA ALA A 19 9.68 9.51 -3.72
C ALA A 19 10.40 8.18 -3.95
N GLY A 20 10.60 7.38 -2.90
CA GLY A 20 11.23 6.07 -3.00
C GLY A 20 10.40 5.04 -3.76
N LEU A 21 9.10 5.30 -3.94
CA LEU A 21 8.23 4.40 -4.70
C LEU A 21 8.72 4.17 -6.12
N ASP A 22 9.32 5.19 -6.74
CA ASP A 22 9.82 5.08 -8.11
C ASP A 22 10.84 3.95 -8.26
N ASN A 23 11.65 3.73 -7.25
CA ASN A 23 12.69 2.69 -7.28
C ASN A 23 12.15 1.30 -6.99
N ILE A 24 11.04 1.19 -6.26
CA ILE A 24 10.53 -0.12 -5.79
C ILE A 24 9.39 -0.65 -6.68
N LEU A 25 8.75 0.19 -7.48
CA LEU A 25 7.65 -0.21 -8.35
C LEU A 25 8.15 -0.51 -9.77
N ALA A 26 7.67 -1.61 -10.34
CA ALA A 26 7.90 -1.93 -11.75
C ALA A 26 7.05 -1.01 -12.64
N ASP A 27 7.49 -0.79 -13.88
CA ASP A 27 6.73 0.07 -14.82
C ASP A 27 5.33 -0.48 -15.10
N ASN A 28 5.17 -1.80 -15.10
CA ASN A 28 3.90 -2.48 -15.37
C ASN A 28 3.13 -2.86 -14.11
N VAL A 29 3.44 -2.25 -12.97
CA VAL A 29 2.77 -2.57 -11.70
C VAL A 29 1.27 -2.33 -11.81
N VAL A 30 0.50 -3.18 -11.12
CA VAL A 30 -0.95 -3.03 -11.02
C VAL A 30 -1.31 -2.89 -9.55
N PHE A 31 -2.14 -1.89 -9.23
CA PHE A 31 -2.65 -1.65 -7.90
C PHE A 31 -4.12 -2.04 -7.81
N HIS A 32 -4.48 -2.77 -6.76
CA HIS A 32 -5.85 -3.18 -6.47
C HIS A 32 -6.30 -2.50 -5.18
N SER A 33 -7.18 -1.53 -5.33
CA SER A 33 -7.73 -0.76 -4.22
C SER A 33 -8.73 -1.60 -3.41
N PRO A 34 -8.84 -1.40 -2.09
CA PRO A 34 -9.91 -2.04 -1.31
C PRO A 34 -11.29 -1.44 -1.57
N ILE A 35 -11.36 -0.33 -2.29
CA ILE A 35 -12.59 0.42 -2.52
C ILE A 35 -13.13 0.21 -3.94
N VAL A 36 -12.25 0.28 -4.94
CA VAL A 36 -12.63 0.21 -6.36
C VAL A 36 -12.16 -1.13 -6.93
N HIS A 37 -13.08 -1.91 -7.50
CA HIS A 37 -12.75 -3.23 -8.04
C HIS A 37 -11.88 -3.17 -9.31
N THR A 38 -11.99 -2.10 -10.09
CA THR A 38 -11.21 -1.94 -11.31
C THR A 38 -9.72 -1.81 -11.00
N PRO A 39 -8.85 -2.68 -11.53
CA PRO A 39 -7.41 -2.56 -11.31
C PRO A 39 -6.85 -1.25 -11.85
N GLN A 40 -5.91 -0.66 -11.12
CA GLN A 40 -5.21 0.56 -11.56
C GLN A 40 -3.87 0.14 -12.15
N ALA A 41 -3.78 0.13 -13.47
CA ALA A 41 -2.62 -0.38 -14.17
C ALA A 41 -1.60 0.71 -14.48
N GLY A 42 -0.34 0.44 -14.16
CA GLY A 42 0.79 1.29 -14.48
C GLY A 42 1.39 1.99 -13.28
N LYS A 43 2.66 2.34 -13.42
CA LYS A 43 3.45 2.92 -12.33
C LYS A 43 2.95 4.30 -11.89
N GLN A 44 2.53 5.12 -12.84
CA GLN A 44 2.08 6.49 -12.53
C GLN A 44 0.86 6.49 -11.61
N ILE A 45 -0.18 5.74 -11.98
CA ILE A 45 -1.41 5.68 -11.17
C ILE A 45 -1.18 4.96 -9.85
N THR A 46 -0.37 3.90 -9.85
CA THR A 46 -0.03 3.16 -8.64
C THR A 46 0.74 4.05 -7.66
N THR A 47 1.70 4.82 -8.16
CA THR A 47 2.45 5.77 -7.32
C THR A 47 1.51 6.78 -6.66
N LEU A 48 0.53 7.29 -7.41
CA LEU A 48 -0.45 8.24 -6.89
C LEU A 48 -1.26 7.63 -5.74
N TYR A 49 -1.79 6.42 -5.94
CA TYR A 49 -2.59 5.74 -4.91
C TYR A 49 -1.77 5.37 -3.67
N LEU A 50 -0.56 4.86 -3.85
CA LEU A 50 0.30 4.49 -2.72
C LEU A 50 0.79 5.72 -1.96
N THR A 51 1.06 6.82 -2.66
CA THR A 51 1.42 8.09 -2.00
C THR A 51 0.27 8.57 -1.12
N ALA A 52 -0.96 8.55 -1.64
CA ALA A 52 -2.13 8.92 -0.86
C ALA A 52 -2.30 7.99 0.35
N ALA A 53 -2.10 6.69 0.16
CA ALA A 53 -2.19 5.71 1.25
C ALA A 53 -1.14 5.95 2.34
N LEU A 54 0.08 6.33 1.97
CA LEU A 54 1.11 6.67 2.95
C LEU A 54 0.66 7.81 3.85
N TYR A 55 0.05 8.85 3.28
CA TYR A 55 -0.45 9.99 4.08
C TYR A 55 -1.64 9.62 4.95
N VAL A 56 -2.54 8.76 4.45
CA VAL A 56 -3.76 8.38 5.17
C VAL A 56 -3.47 7.38 6.30
N PHE A 57 -2.69 6.34 6.01
CA PHE A 57 -2.48 5.21 6.94
C PHE A 57 -1.30 5.41 7.89
N ASN A 58 -0.26 6.12 7.47
CA ASN A 58 0.98 6.19 8.25
C ASN A 58 0.93 7.33 9.27
N ASN A 59 0.10 7.17 10.29
CA ASN A 59 -0.23 8.20 11.27
C ASN A 59 0.37 7.93 12.67
N GLY A 60 1.37 7.07 12.76
CA GLY A 60 1.99 6.71 14.02
C GLY A 60 1.37 5.52 14.73
N SER A 61 0.11 5.18 14.43
CA SER A 61 -0.54 3.98 14.98
C SER A 61 -0.42 2.78 14.06
N PHE A 62 -0.01 3.00 12.82
CA PHE A 62 0.12 1.92 11.82
C PHE A 62 1.21 0.94 12.24
N LYS A 63 0.89 -0.35 12.19
CA LYS A 63 1.88 -1.41 12.42
C LYS A 63 1.48 -2.69 11.71
N TYR A 64 2.48 -3.46 11.29
CA TYR A 64 2.25 -4.80 10.78
C TYR A 64 2.17 -5.79 11.94
N LEU A 65 1.17 -6.67 11.86
CA LEU A 65 0.92 -7.70 12.89
C LEU A 65 1.48 -9.05 12.50
N ARG A 66 1.52 -9.32 11.19
CA ARG A 66 1.86 -10.64 10.67
C ARG A 66 2.43 -10.48 9.26
N GLU A 67 3.49 -11.22 8.98
CA GLU A 67 4.08 -11.25 7.65
C GLU A 67 4.28 -12.70 7.21
N ILE A 68 3.80 -13.00 6.02
CA ILE A 68 3.98 -14.31 5.40
C ILE A 68 4.63 -14.08 4.05
N ILE A 69 5.82 -14.62 3.86
CA ILE A 69 6.59 -14.46 2.63
C ILE A 69 6.83 -15.84 2.03
N SER A 70 6.46 -16.00 0.76
CA SER A 70 6.68 -17.24 0.03
C SER A 70 7.09 -16.91 -1.40
N GLY A 71 8.31 -17.32 -1.79
CA GLY A 71 8.84 -17.00 -3.11
C GLY A 71 8.90 -15.50 -3.33
N ASN A 72 8.25 -15.02 -4.37
CA ASN A 72 8.17 -13.60 -4.72
C ASN A 72 6.82 -12.97 -4.32
N ASN A 73 6.18 -13.51 -3.29
CA ASN A 73 4.92 -13.01 -2.76
C ASN A 73 5.03 -12.74 -1.27
N ALA A 74 4.33 -11.71 -0.80
CA ALA A 74 4.22 -11.41 0.62
C ALA A 74 2.80 -11.04 0.96
N VAL A 75 2.34 -11.45 2.16
CA VAL A 75 1.08 -11.03 2.74
C VAL A 75 1.42 -10.38 4.07
N LEU A 76 1.15 -9.08 4.19
CA LEU A 76 1.50 -8.27 5.34
C LEU A 76 0.20 -7.76 5.98
N GLU A 77 -0.17 -8.35 7.11
CA GLU A 77 -1.35 -7.92 7.85
C GLU A 77 -1.02 -6.70 8.69
N PHE A 78 -1.86 -5.66 8.64
CA PHE A 78 -1.64 -4.44 9.40
C PHE A 78 -2.86 -4.04 10.23
N THR A 79 -2.61 -3.14 11.18
CA THR A 79 -3.65 -2.45 11.93
C THR A 79 -3.28 -0.97 12.06
N THR A 80 -4.28 -0.12 12.09
CA THR A 80 -4.11 1.29 12.37
C THR A 80 -5.40 1.85 12.98
N LEU A 81 -5.29 2.95 13.70
CA LEU A 81 -6.44 3.63 14.31
C LEU A 81 -6.57 5.02 13.69
N ILE A 82 -7.72 5.29 13.06
CA ILE A 82 -7.99 6.58 12.41
C ILE A 82 -9.39 7.03 12.81
N ASP A 83 -9.51 8.23 13.36
CA ASP A 83 -10.79 8.82 13.80
C ASP A 83 -11.59 7.86 14.69
N GLY A 84 -10.90 7.19 15.62
CA GLY A 84 -11.53 6.26 16.55
C GLY A 84 -11.93 4.92 15.96
N ILE A 85 -11.64 4.68 14.68
CA ILE A 85 -11.97 3.41 14.00
C ILE A 85 -10.71 2.58 13.82
N THR A 86 -10.73 1.36 14.36
CA THR A 86 -9.65 0.41 14.13
C THR A 86 -9.81 -0.20 12.74
N ILE A 87 -8.77 -0.08 11.94
CA ILE A 87 -8.72 -0.63 10.59
C ILE A 87 -7.74 -1.79 10.58
N ASN A 88 -8.22 -2.94 10.15
CA ASN A 88 -7.38 -4.11 9.96
C ASN A 88 -7.38 -4.47 8.49
N GLY A 89 -6.21 -4.69 7.94
CA GLY A 89 -6.09 -5.02 6.52
C GLY A 89 -4.90 -5.86 6.19
N VAL A 90 -4.75 -6.14 4.90
CA VAL A 90 -3.62 -6.87 4.36
C VAL A 90 -3.12 -6.18 3.12
N ASP A 91 -1.79 -6.10 3.00
CA ASP A 91 -1.10 -5.77 1.77
C ASP A 91 -0.60 -7.08 1.16
N MET A 92 -1.03 -7.37 -0.06
CA MET A 92 -0.57 -8.55 -0.80
C MET A 92 0.31 -8.07 -1.94
N ILE A 93 1.59 -8.43 -1.88
CA ILE A 93 2.62 -7.87 -2.75
C ILE A 93 3.28 -8.99 -3.54
N THR A 94 3.41 -8.78 -4.86
CA THR A 94 4.16 -9.67 -5.75
C THR A 94 5.24 -8.85 -6.45
N TRP A 95 6.43 -9.43 -6.63
CA TRP A 95 7.53 -8.74 -7.30
C TRP A 95 8.17 -9.63 -8.36
N GLY A 96 8.88 -9.00 -9.29
CA GLY A 96 9.58 -9.69 -10.37
C GLY A 96 11.01 -10.06 -9.98
N VAL A 97 11.76 -10.57 -10.96
CA VAL A 97 13.14 -11.05 -10.74
C VAL A 97 14.10 -9.95 -10.31
N ASP A 98 13.80 -8.69 -10.63
CA ASP A 98 14.60 -7.53 -10.23
C ASP A 98 14.22 -6.99 -8.85
N GLY A 99 13.24 -7.63 -8.19
CA GLY A 99 12.73 -7.21 -6.89
C GLY A 99 11.73 -6.06 -6.94
N ARG A 100 11.40 -5.55 -8.12
CA ARG A 100 10.40 -4.48 -8.24
C ARG A 100 8.99 -5.05 -8.19
N ILE A 101 8.12 -4.33 -7.48
CA ILE A 101 6.74 -4.75 -7.24
C ILE A 101 5.95 -4.70 -8.55
N THR A 102 5.32 -5.82 -8.92
CA THR A 102 4.49 -5.94 -10.11
C THR A 102 3.01 -5.96 -9.80
N ASP A 103 2.63 -6.29 -8.55
CA ASP A 103 1.23 -6.32 -8.13
C ASP A 103 1.14 -5.95 -6.66
N PHE A 104 0.21 -5.06 -6.34
CA PHE A 104 0.00 -4.59 -4.97
C PHE A 104 -1.50 -4.51 -4.71
N LYS A 105 -2.00 -5.39 -3.85
CA LYS A 105 -3.43 -5.46 -3.52
C LYS A 105 -3.64 -5.16 -2.05
N VAL A 106 -4.62 -4.34 -1.74
CA VAL A 106 -4.99 -3.99 -0.37
C VAL A 106 -6.44 -4.42 -0.11
N MET A 107 -6.65 -5.11 1.01
CA MET A 107 -7.99 -5.42 1.52
C MET A 107 -8.09 -4.94 2.95
N ILE A 108 -9.23 -4.38 3.34
CA ILE A 108 -9.45 -3.86 4.70
C ILE A 108 -10.82 -4.27 5.23
N ARG A 109 -10.93 -4.26 6.55
CA ARG A 109 -12.17 -4.46 7.31
C ARG A 109 -12.20 -3.55 8.53
N PRO A 110 -13.34 -3.31 9.20
CA PRO A 110 -14.71 -3.67 8.86
C PRO A 110 -15.34 -2.65 7.89
N LEU A 111 -16.64 -2.77 7.63
CA LEU A 111 -17.34 -1.89 6.67
C LEU A 111 -17.15 -0.40 6.98
N LYS A 112 -17.26 0.00 8.25
CA LYS A 112 -17.07 1.41 8.62
C LYS A 112 -15.66 1.91 8.33
N ALA A 113 -14.65 1.02 8.39
CA ALA A 113 -13.29 1.36 8.00
C ALA A 113 -13.20 1.57 6.48
N VAL A 114 -13.88 0.72 5.70
CA VAL A 114 -13.93 0.87 4.24
C VAL A 114 -14.55 2.23 3.87
N ASN A 115 -15.66 2.59 4.51
CA ASN A 115 -16.32 3.87 4.25
C ASN A 115 -15.44 5.06 4.63
N LEU A 116 -14.75 4.98 5.78
CA LEU A 116 -13.83 6.03 6.21
C LEU A 116 -12.67 6.21 5.22
N ILE A 117 -12.06 5.10 4.80
CA ILE A 117 -10.92 5.15 3.88
C ILE A 117 -11.35 5.63 2.50
N HIS A 118 -12.55 5.25 2.04
CA HIS A 118 -13.10 5.79 0.80
C HIS A 118 -13.11 7.32 0.82
N LYS A 119 -13.63 7.89 1.91
CA LYS A 119 -13.70 9.34 2.07
C LYS A 119 -12.30 9.97 2.13
N MET A 120 -11.44 9.44 2.99
CA MET A 120 -10.11 10.02 3.23
C MET A 120 -9.20 9.89 2.01
N MET A 121 -9.24 8.76 1.31
CA MET A 121 -8.45 8.57 0.10
C MET A 121 -8.93 9.50 -1.01
N GLY A 122 -10.24 9.67 -1.16
CA GLY A 122 -10.79 10.61 -2.15
C GLY A 122 -10.31 12.03 -1.90
N GLU A 123 -10.36 12.49 -0.66
CA GLU A 123 -9.88 13.81 -0.27
C GLU A 123 -8.38 13.97 -0.51
N MET A 124 -7.59 12.94 -0.14
CA MET A 124 -6.14 12.99 -0.31
C MET A 124 -5.74 12.99 -1.79
N LEU A 125 -6.40 12.19 -2.62
CA LEU A 125 -6.13 12.15 -4.06
C LEU A 125 -6.39 13.51 -4.72
N GLU A 126 -7.41 14.23 -4.28
CA GLU A 126 -7.66 15.59 -4.76
C GLU A 126 -6.54 16.56 -4.39
N LYS A 127 -5.96 16.40 -3.19
CA LYS A 127 -4.89 17.28 -2.71
C LYS A 127 -3.57 17.09 -3.45
N ILE A 128 -3.25 15.85 -3.84
CA ILE A 128 -1.94 15.52 -4.41
C ILE A 128 -1.95 15.36 -5.93
N LYS A 129 -3.09 15.54 -6.56
CA LYS A 129 -3.19 15.49 -8.01
C LYS A 129 -2.31 16.53 -8.69
#